data_994dc303081d09fd0ca8bacf7a902bb4
#
_entry.id   994dc303081d09fd0ca8bacf7a902bb4
#
_cell.length_a   1.000
_cell.length_b   1.000
_cell.length_c   1.000
_cell.angle_alpha   90.00
_cell.angle_beta   90.00
_cell.angle_gamma   90.00
#
_symmetry.space_group_name_H-M   'P 1'
#
loop_
_entity.id
_entity.type
_entity.pdbx_description
1 polymer ?
#
loop_
_entity_poly.entity_id
_entity_poly.type
_entity_poly.pdbx_seq_one_letter_code
_entity_poly.pdbx_strand_id
1 'polypeptide(L)'
;MFARFLELPLRAFDRVATQVESSPEFSALRPWVTAGQLEGAQVAHDAAASSLTPASPVLGEVRKAGGSLMFLYRRDSYAREYRFDEEGVNRLMSRQDSPKELAATLRRLRLINSRNRLTHALLQAVLASQSEYLRSGQALSLLPLTQAEISARLRTEPGLPVVADPGRISRLVRGLSIALANGKAVPLAGLFPKPRQVHCHFVDYVIRKEKTWIAEGVLREPLTDQAIAEILERENGIRLLRRTVANIRHDLAIPDCRSRSHRVNYLAATEGFSALMPLTPQALRIVVPAHPGVYEIRAAFASGLGGEKEDWSQKSVPAGPHRVVYIGSAGDLRKRLGDHLRGSSDNALLYRHIADGTARVRFRLISDGWRWVERELYRVFFETFGTPPLCNRMSP
;
A
#
# COMPACT_ATOMS: atom_id res chain seq x y z
N MET A 1 -15.29 -25.61 6.07
CA MET A 1 -14.27 -25.90 5.04
C MET A 1 -14.09 -24.74 4.05
N PHE A 2 -15.13 -24.25 3.40
CA PHE A 2 -15.05 -23.15 2.40
C PHE A 2 -14.44 -21.87 2.95
N ALA A 3 -14.78 -21.43 4.17
CA ALA A 3 -14.22 -20.22 4.79
C ALA A 3 -12.69 -20.25 4.89
N ARG A 4 -12.10 -21.37 5.29
CA ARG A 4 -10.63 -21.56 5.32
C ARG A 4 -10.02 -21.55 3.92
N PHE A 5 -10.75 -22.02 2.93
CA PHE A 5 -10.30 -22.05 1.55
C PHE A 5 -10.20 -20.63 0.95
N LEU A 6 -11.11 -19.72 1.35
CA LEU A 6 -11.04 -18.30 0.95
C LEU A 6 -9.80 -17.59 1.51
N GLU A 7 -9.33 -17.98 2.67
CA GLU A 7 -8.18 -17.39 3.36
C GLU A 7 -6.82 -17.91 2.89
N LEU A 8 -6.80 -18.92 2.01
CA LEU A 8 -5.52 -19.48 1.53
C LEU A 8 -4.67 -18.40 0.86
N PRO A 9 -3.39 -18.24 1.25
CA PRO A 9 -2.45 -17.38 0.54
C PRO A 9 -2.36 -17.78 -0.94
N LEU A 10 -2.12 -16.82 -1.83
CA LEU A 10 -2.08 -17.05 -3.29
C LEU A 10 -1.17 -18.21 -3.70
N ARG A 11 0.04 -18.30 -3.11
CA ARG A 11 0.97 -19.40 -3.41
C ARG A 11 0.47 -20.77 -2.94
N ALA A 12 -0.26 -20.82 -1.82
CA ALA A 12 -0.83 -22.07 -1.32
C ALA A 12 -2.03 -22.48 -2.18
N PHE A 13 -2.86 -21.53 -2.57
CA PHE A 13 -3.97 -21.74 -3.48
C PHE A 13 -3.51 -22.27 -4.84
N ASP A 14 -2.51 -21.64 -5.45
CA ASP A 14 -1.90 -22.06 -6.70
C ASP A 14 -1.39 -23.51 -6.63
N ARG A 15 -0.66 -23.84 -5.56
CA ARG A 15 -0.22 -25.24 -5.34
C ARG A 15 -1.38 -26.22 -5.24
N VAL A 16 -2.46 -25.87 -4.54
CA VAL A 16 -3.65 -26.72 -4.43
C VAL A 16 -4.28 -26.94 -5.81
N ALA A 17 -4.43 -25.89 -6.62
CA ALA A 17 -4.98 -26.01 -7.98
C ALA A 17 -4.10 -26.91 -8.85
N THR A 18 -2.78 -26.67 -8.87
CA THR A 18 -1.82 -27.49 -9.64
C THR A 18 -1.81 -28.95 -9.17
N GLN A 19 -1.82 -29.20 -7.85
CA GLN A 19 -1.85 -30.57 -7.31
C GLN A 19 -3.13 -31.32 -7.70
N VAL A 20 -4.26 -30.62 -7.68
CA VAL A 20 -5.53 -31.25 -8.10
C VAL A 20 -5.50 -31.58 -9.59
N GLU A 21 -5.02 -30.69 -10.45
CA GLU A 21 -4.94 -30.90 -11.90
C GLU A 21 -3.93 -32.00 -12.29
N SER A 22 -2.88 -32.21 -11.48
CA SER A 22 -1.88 -33.25 -11.72
C SER A 22 -2.23 -34.60 -11.08
N SER A 23 -3.35 -34.70 -10.37
CA SER A 23 -3.74 -35.93 -9.70
C SER A 23 -4.33 -36.99 -10.64
N PRO A 24 -4.14 -38.29 -10.37
CA PRO A 24 -4.76 -39.36 -11.16
C PRO A 24 -6.28 -39.28 -11.15
N GLU A 25 -6.88 -38.84 -10.04
CA GLU A 25 -8.33 -38.64 -9.90
C GLU A 25 -8.85 -37.57 -10.87
N PHE A 26 -8.13 -36.48 -11.04
CA PHE A 26 -8.50 -35.46 -12.04
C PHE A 26 -8.41 -36.01 -13.45
N SER A 27 -7.40 -36.80 -13.76
CA SER A 27 -7.29 -37.50 -15.06
C SER A 27 -8.49 -38.42 -15.31
N ALA A 28 -8.94 -39.15 -14.28
CA ALA A 28 -10.15 -39.98 -14.36
C ALA A 28 -11.45 -39.16 -14.54
N LEU A 29 -11.46 -37.89 -14.10
CA LEU A 29 -12.63 -37.00 -14.24
C LEU A 29 -12.69 -36.26 -15.58
N ARG A 30 -11.63 -36.26 -16.39
CA ARG A 30 -11.57 -35.53 -17.69
C ARG A 30 -12.74 -35.79 -18.64
N PRO A 31 -13.37 -36.97 -18.71
CA PRO A 31 -14.54 -37.15 -19.56
C PRO A 31 -15.76 -36.31 -19.16
N TRP A 32 -15.84 -35.89 -17.89
CA TRP A 32 -16.98 -35.16 -17.32
C TRP A 32 -16.62 -33.78 -16.75
N VAL A 33 -15.32 -33.44 -16.73
CA VAL A 33 -14.84 -32.16 -16.18
C VAL A 33 -13.86 -31.52 -17.15
N THR A 34 -14.21 -30.36 -17.67
CA THR A 34 -13.33 -29.59 -18.53
C THR A 34 -12.77 -28.38 -17.77
N ALA A 35 -11.43 -28.19 -17.87
CA ALA A 35 -10.76 -27.03 -17.33
C ALA A 35 -10.76 -25.89 -18.36
N GLY A 36 -11.12 -24.71 -17.95
CA GLY A 36 -11.13 -23.49 -18.76
C GLY A 36 -10.74 -22.27 -17.93
N GLN A 37 -11.05 -21.10 -18.45
CA GLN A 37 -10.93 -19.84 -17.73
C GLN A 37 -12.31 -19.24 -17.50
N LEU A 38 -12.44 -18.44 -16.45
CA LEU A 38 -13.63 -17.65 -16.19
C LEU A 38 -13.92 -16.73 -17.36
N GLU A 39 -15.18 -16.59 -17.68
CA GLU A 39 -15.63 -15.67 -18.74
C GLU A 39 -15.21 -14.24 -18.43
N GLY A 40 -14.63 -13.56 -19.42
CA GLY A 40 -14.11 -12.20 -19.27
C GLY A 40 -12.81 -12.09 -18.46
N ALA A 41 -12.28 -13.17 -17.90
CA ALA A 41 -10.98 -13.14 -17.23
C ALA A 41 -9.84 -13.15 -18.25
N GLN A 42 -8.83 -12.33 -18.02
CA GLN A 42 -7.61 -12.30 -18.82
C GLN A 42 -6.39 -12.64 -17.95
N VAL A 43 -5.48 -13.41 -18.51
CA VAL A 43 -4.26 -13.84 -17.82
C VAL A 43 -3.06 -13.27 -18.56
N ALA A 44 -2.09 -12.79 -17.82
CA ALA A 44 -0.84 -12.29 -18.40
C ALA A 44 -0.01 -13.49 -18.93
N HIS A 45 0.16 -13.57 -20.24
CA HIS A 45 0.94 -14.62 -20.89
C HIS A 45 2.45 -14.31 -20.92
N ASP A 46 2.86 -13.07 -20.61
CA ASP A 46 4.27 -12.66 -20.67
C ASP A 46 4.98 -12.80 -19.32
N ALA A 47 5.92 -13.73 -19.26
CA ALA A 47 6.88 -13.82 -18.16
C ALA A 47 7.78 -12.55 -18.01
N ALA A 48 7.82 -11.70 -19.04
CA ALA A 48 8.60 -10.46 -19.09
C ALA A 48 7.95 -9.28 -18.34
N ALA A 49 6.65 -9.34 -18.01
CA ALA A 49 5.95 -8.31 -17.22
C ALA A 49 6.30 -8.36 -15.72
N SER A 50 7.23 -9.20 -15.31
CA SER A 50 7.64 -9.40 -13.91
C SER A 50 8.71 -8.41 -13.46
N SER A 51 8.51 -7.10 -13.67
CA SER A 51 9.33 -6.07 -13.03
C SER A 51 8.99 -5.87 -11.55
N LEU A 52 7.91 -6.50 -11.08
CA LEU A 52 7.57 -6.56 -9.66
C LEU A 52 8.40 -7.66 -9.00
N THR A 53 9.28 -7.25 -8.09
CA THR A 53 10.11 -8.15 -7.29
C THR A 53 9.32 -9.36 -6.78
N PRO A 54 9.92 -10.57 -6.75
CA PRO A 54 9.25 -11.81 -6.35
C PRO A 54 8.73 -11.81 -4.90
N ALA A 55 8.97 -10.74 -4.13
CA ALA A 55 8.67 -10.65 -2.72
C ALA A 55 7.18 -10.41 -2.37
N SER A 56 6.36 -9.88 -3.30
CA SER A 56 4.96 -9.60 -2.98
C SER A 56 4.00 -10.45 -3.82
N PRO A 57 3.22 -11.35 -3.22
CA PRO A 57 2.25 -12.17 -3.94
C PRO A 57 1.05 -11.28 -4.33
N VAL A 58 1.03 -10.80 -5.57
CA VAL A 58 -0.11 -10.09 -6.14
C VAL A 58 -0.97 -11.04 -6.97
N LEU A 59 -2.29 -10.86 -6.91
CA LEU A 59 -3.27 -11.63 -7.67
C LEU A 59 -3.16 -11.35 -9.17
N GLY A 60 -2.90 -10.08 -9.52
CA GLY A 60 -2.80 -9.58 -10.88
C GLY A 60 -2.63 -8.07 -10.90
N GLU A 61 -2.77 -7.48 -12.07
CA GLU A 61 -2.57 -6.06 -12.29
C GLU A 61 -3.73 -5.41 -13.04
N VAL A 62 -3.98 -4.14 -12.73
CA VAL A 62 -4.92 -3.30 -13.46
C VAL A 62 -4.21 -2.67 -14.64
N ARG A 63 -4.75 -2.82 -15.84
CA ARG A 63 -4.26 -2.17 -17.06
C ARG A 63 -5.31 -1.27 -17.69
N LYS A 64 -4.84 -0.26 -18.41
CA LYS A 64 -5.68 0.61 -19.23
C LYS A 64 -5.81 0.00 -20.63
N ALA A 65 -7.03 -0.17 -21.09
CA ALA A 65 -7.32 -0.69 -22.43
C ALA A 65 -8.43 0.15 -23.08
N GLY A 66 -8.10 0.90 -24.11
CA GLY A 66 -9.08 1.67 -24.90
C GLY A 66 -9.98 2.59 -24.07
N GLY A 67 -9.47 3.20 -22.98
CA GLY A 67 -10.25 4.09 -22.10
C GLY A 67 -10.93 3.38 -20.90
N SER A 68 -11.06 2.07 -20.94
CA SER A 68 -11.55 1.24 -19.83
C SER A 68 -10.40 0.67 -18.97
N LEU A 69 -10.74 0.13 -17.82
CA LEU A 69 -9.82 -0.64 -16.99
C LEU A 69 -10.12 -2.13 -17.16
N MET A 70 -9.07 -2.91 -17.26
CA MET A 70 -9.12 -4.36 -17.28
C MET A 70 -8.22 -4.94 -16.19
N PHE A 71 -8.51 -6.15 -15.73
CA PHE A 71 -7.70 -6.86 -14.76
C PHE A 71 -7.03 -8.07 -15.41
N LEU A 72 -5.70 -8.12 -15.34
CA LEU A 72 -4.91 -9.24 -15.83
C LEU A 72 -4.46 -10.10 -14.65
N TYR A 73 -4.91 -11.34 -14.62
CA TYR A 73 -4.46 -12.30 -13.61
C TYR A 73 -3.01 -12.70 -13.86
N ARG A 74 -2.25 -12.84 -12.79
CA ARG A 74 -0.83 -13.22 -12.87
C ARG A 74 -0.60 -14.71 -13.15
N ARG A 75 -1.58 -15.55 -12.88
CA ARG A 75 -1.52 -17.01 -13.07
C ARG A 75 -2.86 -17.55 -13.54
N ASP A 76 -2.81 -18.58 -14.35
CA ASP A 76 -3.99 -19.30 -14.81
C ASP A 76 -4.85 -19.84 -13.67
N SER A 77 -4.21 -20.38 -12.62
CA SER A 77 -4.90 -20.94 -11.46
C SER A 77 -5.86 -19.93 -10.78
N TYR A 78 -5.58 -18.62 -10.86
CA TYR A 78 -6.41 -17.57 -10.26
C TYR A 78 -7.64 -17.22 -11.08
N ALA A 79 -7.64 -17.56 -12.38
CA ALA A 79 -8.77 -17.40 -13.30
C ALA A 79 -9.37 -18.74 -13.76
N ARG A 80 -8.90 -19.86 -13.19
CA ARG A 80 -9.29 -21.21 -13.56
C ARG A 80 -10.77 -21.46 -13.23
N GLU A 81 -11.49 -22.09 -14.16
CA GLU A 81 -12.84 -22.58 -13.99
C GLU A 81 -12.95 -24.01 -14.48
N TYR A 82 -13.64 -24.85 -13.72
CA TYR A 82 -13.98 -26.21 -14.11
C TYR A 82 -15.45 -26.29 -14.43
N ARG A 83 -15.79 -26.78 -15.62
CA ARG A 83 -17.17 -27.03 -16.03
C ARG A 83 -17.45 -28.51 -15.87
N PHE A 84 -18.59 -28.84 -15.25
CA PHE A 84 -18.99 -30.20 -14.92
C PHE A 84 -20.15 -30.63 -15.81
N ASP A 85 -20.03 -31.84 -16.41
CA ASP A 85 -21.19 -32.61 -16.82
C ASP A 85 -21.80 -33.23 -15.55
N GLU A 86 -22.78 -32.53 -14.97
CA GLU A 86 -23.37 -32.93 -13.68
C GLU A 86 -24.06 -34.30 -13.77
N GLU A 87 -24.63 -34.67 -14.93
CA GLU A 87 -25.25 -35.98 -15.13
C GLU A 87 -24.20 -37.09 -15.14
N GLY A 88 -23.11 -36.89 -15.88
CA GLY A 88 -22.01 -37.82 -15.96
C GLY A 88 -21.32 -37.99 -14.61
N VAL A 89 -21.06 -36.88 -13.91
CA VAL A 89 -20.49 -36.89 -12.55
C VAL A 89 -21.39 -37.63 -11.57
N ASN A 90 -22.71 -37.38 -11.59
CA ASN A 90 -23.66 -38.06 -10.70
C ASN A 90 -23.71 -39.54 -10.98
N ARG A 91 -23.74 -39.96 -12.26
CA ARG A 91 -23.66 -41.38 -12.64
C ARG A 91 -22.39 -42.06 -12.16
N LEU A 92 -21.24 -41.34 -12.25
CA LEU A 92 -19.96 -41.84 -11.77
C LEU A 92 -19.96 -42.03 -10.24
N MET A 93 -20.49 -41.05 -9.52
CA MET A 93 -20.52 -41.04 -8.05
C MET A 93 -21.55 -42.01 -7.44
N SER A 94 -22.57 -42.40 -8.21
CA SER A 94 -23.59 -43.38 -7.78
C SER A 94 -23.12 -44.85 -7.86
N ARG A 95 -21.94 -45.14 -8.42
CA ARG A 95 -21.37 -46.46 -8.45
C ARG A 95 -20.91 -46.85 -7.05
N GLN A 96 -21.23 -48.04 -6.61
CA GLN A 96 -20.90 -48.56 -5.26
C GLN A 96 -19.40 -48.57 -4.94
N ASP A 97 -18.53 -48.64 -5.96
CA ASP A 97 -17.08 -48.66 -5.85
C ASP A 97 -16.44 -47.29 -6.12
N SER A 98 -17.20 -46.21 -6.02
CA SER A 98 -16.63 -44.87 -6.28
C SER A 98 -15.59 -44.48 -5.21
N PRO A 99 -14.30 -44.21 -5.59
CA PRO A 99 -13.25 -43.91 -4.64
C PRO A 99 -13.56 -42.65 -3.84
N LYS A 100 -13.33 -42.65 -2.53
CA LYS A 100 -13.49 -41.44 -1.66
C LYS A 100 -12.62 -40.27 -2.13
N GLU A 101 -11.46 -40.58 -2.70
CA GLU A 101 -10.50 -39.62 -3.27
C GLU A 101 -11.10 -38.85 -4.44
N LEU A 102 -11.92 -39.50 -5.26
CA LEU A 102 -12.61 -38.86 -6.39
C LEU A 102 -13.63 -37.81 -5.91
N ALA A 103 -14.41 -38.15 -4.88
CA ALA A 103 -15.35 -37.24 -4.25
C ALA A 103 -14.62 -36.04 -3.61
N ALA A 104 -13.45 -36.29 -3.00
CA ALA A 104 -12.63 -35.25 -2.41
C ALA A 104 -12.07 -34.31 -3.49
N THR A 105 -11.64 -34.83 -4.63
CA THR A 105 -11.15 -34.05 -5.78
C THR A 105 -12.26 -33.22 -6.39
N LEU A 106 -13.44 -33.75 -6.66
CA LEU A 106 -14.60 -32.99 -7.11
C LEU A 106 -14.97 -31.85 -6.17
N ARG A 107 -14.92 -32.10 -4.86
CA ARG A 107 -15.17 -31.05 -3.86
C ARG A 107 -14.12 -29.94 -3.93
N ARG A 108 -12.84 -30.27 -4.13
CA ARG A 108 -11.76 -29.28 -4.29
C ARG A 108 -11.95 -28.46 -5.54
N LEU A 109 -12.29 -29.06 -6.68
CA LEU A 109 -12.58 -28.35 -7.94
C LEU A 109 -13.73 -27.35 -7.78
N ARG A 110 -14.83 -27.77 -7.12
CA ARG A 110 -15.95 -26.87 -6.82
C ARG A 110 -15.56 -25.74 -5.86
N LEU A 111 -14.65 -25.99 -4.91
CA LEU A 111 -14.11 -24.93 -4.03
C LEU A 111 -13.25 -23.93 -4.80
N ILE A 112 -12.41 -24.38 -5.74
CA ILE A 112 -11.61 -23.54 -6.60
C ILE A 112 -12.53 -22.64 -7.44
N ASN A 113 -13.55 -23.21 -8.11
CA ASN A 113 -14.54 -22.45 -8.85
C ASN A 113 -15.21 -21.39 -7.97
N SER A 114 -15.69 -21.78 -6.81
CA SER A 114 -16.40 -20.86 -5.91
C SER A 114 -15.53 -19.69 -5.48
N ARG A 115 -14.24 -19.94 -5.19
CA ARG A 115 -13.29 -18.87 -4.84
C ARG A 115 -13.00 -17.99 -6.04
N ASN A 116 -12.68 -18.56 -7.18
CA ASN A 116 -12.29 -17.82 -8.37
C ASN A 116 -13.46 -16.98 -8.91
N ARG A 117 -14.67 -17.54 -9.00
CA ARG A 117 -15.87 -16.78 -9.39
C ARG A 117 -16.15 -15.62 -8.44
N LEU A 118 -16.09 -15.86 -7.10
CA LEU A 118 -16.29 -14.80 -6.12
C LEU A 118 -15.20 -13.73 -6.23
N THR A 119 -13.94 -14.14 -6.43
CA THR A 119 -12.81 -13.20 -6.59
C THR A 119 -12.99 -12.36 -7.85
N HIS A 120 -13.36 -12.99 -8.97
CA HIS A 120 -13.56 -12.30 -10.24
C HIS A 120 -14.70 -11.28 -10.15
N ALA A 121 -15.88 -11.69 -9.69
CA ALA A 121 -17.02 -10.80 -9.52
C ALA A 121 -16.71 -9.63 -8.56
N LEU A 122 -16.00 -9.90 -7.47
CA LEU A 122 -15.51 -8.87 -6.54
C LEU A 122 -14.59 -7.87 -7.23
N LEU A 123 -13.62 -8.35 -8.03
CA LEU A 123 -12.71 -7.48 -8.78
C LEU A 123 -13.46 -6.62 -9.80
N GLN A 124 -14.41 -7.17 -10.55
CA GLN A 124 -15.22 -6.39 -11.49
C GLN A 124 -16.01 -5.29 -10.77
N ALA A 125 -16.62 -5.60 -9.62
CA ALA A 125 -17.33 -4.61 -8.82
C ALA A 125 -16.39 -3.52 -8.26
N VAL A 126 -15.18 -3.87 -7.86
CA VAL A 126 -14.15 -2.92 -7.41
C VAL A 126 -13.62 -2.06 -8.57
N LEU A 127 -13.37 -2.65 -9.76
CA LEU A 127 -12.96 -1.92 -10.96
C LEU A 127 -14.00 -0.86 -11.34
N ALA A 128 -15.28 -1.21 -11.29
CA ALA A 128 -16.36 -0.27 -11.56
C ALA A 128 -16.46 0.83 -10.49
N SER A 129 -16.30 0.49 -9.21
CA SER A 129 -16.51 1.43 -8.10
C SER A 129 -15.32 2.35 -7.82
N GLN A 130 -14.08 1.88 -8.04
CA GLN A 130 -12.85 2.59 -7.69
C GLN A 130 -12.01 2.94 -8.94
N SER A 131 -12.67 3.07 -10.10
CA SER A 131 -11.99 3.22 -11.39
C SER A 131 -10.95 4.33 -11.42
N GLU A 132 -11.27 5.50 -10.85
CA GLU A 132 -10.36 6.65 -10.85
C GLU A 132 -9.15 6.43 -9.95
N TYR A 133 -9.35 5.86 -8.76
CA TYR A 133 -8.24 5.48 -7.89
C TYR A 133 -7.34 4.42 -8.54
N LEU A 134 -7.93 3.40 -9.14
CA LEU A 134 -7.19 2.33 -9.80
C LEU A 134 -6.37 2.84 -11.00
N ARG A 135 -6.84 3.90 -11.65
CA ARG A 135 -6.19 4.56 -12.79
C ARG A 135 -5.04 5.47 -12.35
N SER A 136 -5.28 6.30 -11.32
CA SER A 136 -4.36 7.36 -10.89
C SER A 136 -3.46 6.95 -9.71
N GLY A 137 -3.94 6.08 -8.84
CA GLY A 137 -3.30 5.76 -7.56
C GLY A 137 -3.38 6.88 -6.51
N GLN A 138 -4.15 7.94 -6.77
CA GLN A 138 -4.28 9.09 -5.88
C GLN A 138 -5.30 8.82 -4.77
N ALA A 139 -4.91 9.01 -3.51
CA ALA A 139 -5.77 8.74 -2.36
C ALA A 139 -7.08 9.56 -2.35
N LEU A 140 -7.07 10.75 -2.97
CA LEU A 140 -8.25 11.61 -3.09
C LEU A 140 -9.30 11.06 -4.06
N SER A 141 -8.91 10.16 -4.97
CA SER A 141 -9.82 9.49 -5.89
C SER A 141 -10.48 8.26 -5.28
N LEU A 142 -10.13 7.88 -4.04
CA LEU A 142 -10.80 6.79 -3.32
C LEU A 142 -12.22 7.19 -2.94
N LEU A 143 -13.19 6.36 -3.31
CA LEU A 143 -14.58 6.51 -2.91
C LEU A 143 -14.90 5.61 -1.72
N PRO A 144 -15.75 6.05 -0.78
CA PRO A 144 -16.23 5.18 0.27
C PRO A 144 -16.89 3.94 -0.34
N LEU A 145 -16.50 2.77 0.15
CA LEU A 145 -17.02 1.50 -0.32
C LEU A 145 -17.04 0.50 0.82
N THR A 146 -18.20 -0.06 1.10
CA THR A 146 -18.35 -1.05 2.15
C THR A 146 -18.46 -2.46 1.57
N GLN A 147 -18.03 -3.45 2.34
CA GLN A 147 -18.20 -4.85 1.95
C GLN A 147 -19.70 -5.24 1.89
N ALA A 148 -20.56 -4.55 2.65
CA ALA A 148 -22.00 -4.75 2.61
C ALA A 148 -22.61 -4.28 1.27
N GLU A 149 -22.19 -3.12 0.77
CA GLU A 149 -22.63 -2.61 -0.54
C GLU A 149 -22.21 -3.53 -1.69
N ILE A 150 -20.94 -3.99 -1.66
CA ILE A 150 -20.48 -4.96 -2.66
C ILE A 150 -21.23 -6.29 -2.51
N SER A 151 -21.46 -6.78 -1.29
CA SER A 151 -22.26 -7.98 -1.04
C SER A 151 -23.68 -7.84 -1.64
N ALA A 152 -24.32 -6.70 -1.46
CA ALA A 152 -25.63 -6.42 -2.02
C ALA A 152 -25.62 -6.47 -3.57
N ARG A 153 -24.62 -5.86 -4.21
CA ARG A 153 -24.43 -5.91 -5.67
C ARG A 153 -24.21 -7.34 -6.17
N LEU A 154 -23.31 -8.08 -5.53
CA LEU A 154 -22.95 -9.43 -5.96
C LEU A 154 -24.09 -10.46 -5.75
N ARG A 155 -25.08 -10.17 -4.90
CA ARG A 155 -26.27 -11.03 -4.77
C ARG A 155 -27.17 -11.02 -6.00
N THR A 156 -27.08 -9.98 -6.80
CA THR A 156 -27.84 -9.84 -8.05
C THR A 156 -27.14 -10.44 -9.26
N GLU A 157 -25.87 -10.84 -9.09
CA GLU A 157 -25.07 -11.45 -10.17
C GLU A 157 -25.51 -12.89 -10.43
N PRO A 158 -25.98 -13.22 -11.64
CA PRO A 158 -26.34 -14.58 -11.99
C PRO A 158 -25.10 -15.48 -12.02
N GLY A 159 -25.27 -16.71 -11.53
CA GLY A 159 -24.21 -17.74 -11.63
C GLY A 159 -23.12 -17.72 -10.55
N LEU A 160 -23.21 -16.86 -9.53
CA LEU A 160 -22.35 -17.01 -8.35
C LEU A 160 -22.79 -18.22 -7.54
N PRO A 161 -21.97 -19.29 -7.44
CA PRO A 161 -22.37 -20.55 -6.77
C PRO A 161 -22.40 -20.41 -5.23
N VAL A 162 -21.99 -19.26 -4.71
CA VAL A 162 -21.87 -18.99 -3.28
C VAL A 162 -22.41 -17.61 -2.97
N VAL A 163 -23.28 -17.52 -1.98
CA VAL A 163 -23.78 -16.22 -1.51
C VAL A 163 -22.60 -15.38 -1.03
N ALA A 164 -22.41 -14.22 -1.66
CA ALA A 164 -21.36 -13.27 -1.33
C ALA A 164 -21.78 -12.47 -0.09
N ASP A 165 -21.63 -13.03 1.10
CA ASP A 165 -21.83 -12.27 2.34
C ASP A 165 -20.60 -11.43 2.71
N PRO A 166 -20.78 -10.34 3.49
CA PRO A 166 -19.67 -9.45 3.88
C PRO A 166 -18.53 -10.17 4.61
N GLY A 167 -18.84 -11.20 5.41
CA GLY A 167 -17.84 -11.98 6.12
C GLY A 167 -16.96 -12.81 5.19
N ARG A 168 -17.52 -13.36 4.11
CA ARG A 168 -16.75 -14.08 3.08
C ARG A 168 -15.90 -13.12 2.26
N ILE A 169 -16.44 -11.97 1.88
CA ILE A 169 -15.69 -10.90 1.21
C ILE A 169 -14.52 -10.47 2.10
N SER A 170 -14.75 -10.20 3.39
CA SER A 170 -13.71 -9.82 4.35
C SER A 170 -12.56 -10.84 4.42
N ARG A 171 -12.88 -12.13 4.46
CA ARG A 171 -11.88 -13.20 4.49
C ARG A 171 -11.08 -13.27 3.19
N LEU A 172 -11.76 -13.15 2.05
CA LEU A 172 -11.15 -13.19 0.74
C LEU A 172 -10.16 -12.03 0.54
N VAL A 173 -10.57 -10.79 0.84
CA VAL A 173 -9.74 -9.60 0.56
C VAL A 173 -8.54 -9.45 1.50
N ARG A 174 -8.58 -10.06 2.69
CA ARG A 174 -7.54 -9.90 3.73
C ARG A 174 -6.16 -10.31 3.27
N GLY A 175 -6.04 -11.36 2.45
CA GLY A 175 -4.77 -11.91 1.99
C GLY A 175 -4.43 -11.60 0.54
N LEU A 176 -5.21 -10.73 -0.12
CA LEU A 176 -5.04 -10.42 -1.53
C LEU A 176 -4.48 -9.03 -1.73
N SER A 177 -3.56 -8.91 -2.69
CA SER A 177 -3.04 -7.63 -3.19
C SER A 177 -3.14 -7.60 -4.71
N ILE A 178 -3.29 -6.41 -5.26
CA ILE A 178 -3.30 -6.16 -6.71
C ILE A 178 -2.29 -5.05 -7.04
N ALA A 179 -1.81 -5.04 -8.27
CA ALA A 179 -1.02 -3.92 -8.79
C ALA A 179 -1.95 -2.92 -9.51
N LEU A 180 -1.80 -1.64 -9.21
CA LEU A 180 -2.49 -0.55 -9.89
C LEU A 180 -1.88 -0.32 -11.28
N ALA A 181 -2.55 0.47 -12.12
CA ALA A 181 -2.07 0.83 -13.46
C ALA A 181 -0.72 1.58 -13.45
N ASN A 182 -0.34 2.18 -12.33
CA ASN A 182 0.97 2.81 -12.12
C ASN A 182 2.04 1.86 -11.53
N GLY A 183 1.77 0.56 -11.46
CA GLY A 183 2.67 -0.45 -10.92
C GLY A 183 2.71 -0.57 -9.39
N LYS A 184 2.04 0.32 -8.65
CA LYS A 184 2.01 0.27 -7.19
C LYS A 184 1.16 -0.91 -6.71
N ALA A 185 1.73 -1.80 -5.90
CA ALA A 185 0.97 -2.87 -5.26
C ALA A 185 0.18 -2.33 -4.05
N VAL A 186 -1.10 -2.67 -3.99
CA VAL A 186 -1.99 -2.28 -2.89
C VAL A 186 -2.76 -3.50 -2.37
N PRO A 187 -3.01 -3.59 -1.05
CA PRO A 187 -3.88 -4.63 -0.52
C PRO A 187 -5.32 -4.41 -1.00
N LEU A 188 -5.98 -5.49 -1.41
CA LEU A 188 -7.37 -5.42 -1.89
C LEU A 188 -8.31 -4.90 -0.80
N ALA A 189 -8.02 -5.17 0.47
CA ALA A 189 -8.76 -4.62 1.60
C ALA A 189 -8.73 -3.07 1.66
N GLY A 190 -7.67 -2.43 1.18
CA GLY A 190 -7.53 -0.98 1.11
C GLY A 190 -8.48 -0.30 0.10
N LEU A 191 -9.09 -1.07 -0.80
CA LEU A 191 -10.07 -0.59 -1.77
C LEU A 191 -11.50 -0.51 -1.20
N PHE A 192 -11.66 -0.81 0.08
CA PHE A 192 -12.90 -0.70 0.84
C PHE A 192 -12.77 0.34 1.97
N PRO A 193 -12.43 1.61 1.65
CA PRO A 193 -12.27 2.61 2.69
C PRO A 193 -13.62 3.00 3.28
N LYS A 194 -13.65 3.12 4.62
CA LYS A 194 -14.81 3.70 5.31
C LYS A 194 -14.88 5.21 5.00
N PRO A 195 -16.07 5.84 5.08
CA PRO A 195 -16.22 7.28 4.86
C PRO A 195 -15.21 8.11 5.66
N ARG A 196 -14.99 7.78 6.93
CA ARG A 196 -14.01 8.48 7.78
C ARG A 196 -12.58 8.41 7.22
N GLN A 197 -12.16 7.29 6.64
CA GLN A 197 -10.81 7.16 6.06
C GLN A 197 -10.66 8.07 4.83
N VAL A 198 -11.70 8.14 4.00
CA VAL A 198 -11.74 9.06 2.86
C VAL A 198 -11.68 10.51 3.34
N HIS A 199 -12.47 10.87 4.34
CA HIS A 199 -12.45 12.21 4.93
C HIS A 199 -11.07 12.58 5.50
N CYS A 200 -10.34 11.62 6.09
CA CYS A 200 -8.97 11.85 6.56
C CYS A 200 -8.04 12.28 5.42
N HIS A 201 -8.14 11.65 4.23
CA HIS A 201 -7.34 12.02 3.07
C HIS A 201 -7.63 13.46 2.61
N PHE A 202 -8.90 13.87 2.61
CA PHE A 202 -9.29 15.21 2.21
C PHE A 202 -8.87 16.28 3.22
N VAL A 203 -9.04 16.03 4.52
CA VAL A 203 -8.56 16.96 5.57
C VAL A 203 -7.04 17.14 5.49
N ASP A 204 -6.30 16.03 5.36
CA ASP A 204 -4.84 16.08 5.21
C ASP A 204 -4.43 16.86 3.94
N TYR A 205 -5.13 16.64 2.84
CA TYR A 205 -4.89 17.35 1.60
C TYR A 205 -5.09 18.87 1.73
N VAL A 206 -6.19 19.32 2.34
CA VAL A 206 -6.45 20.77 2.55
C VAL A 206 -5.37 21.38 3.44
N ILE A 207 -4.96 20.68 4.51
CA ILE A 207 -3.90 21.17 5.40
C ILE A 207 -2.54 21.20 4.70
N ARG A 208 -2.27 20.30 3.77
CA ARG A 208 -1.05 20.36 2.93
C ARG A 208 -1.11 21.55 1.98
N LYS A 209 -2.24 21.77 1.32
CA LYS A 209 -2.46 22.97 0.48
C LYS A 209 -2.35 24.27 1.27
N GLU A 210 -2.82 24.31 2.51
CA GLU A 210 -2.67 25.46 3.40
C GLU A 210 -1.22 25.98 3.42
N LYS A 211 -0.25 25.06 3.48
CA LYS A 211 1.18 25.44 3.50
C LYS A 211 1.62 26.14 2.21
N THR A 212 1.15 25.62 1.07
CA THR A 212 1.42 26.23 -0.23
C THR A 212 0.78 27.62 -0.30
N TRP A 213 -0.49 27.75 0.10
CA TRP A 213 -1.21 29.03 0.10
C TRP A 213 -0.59 30.08 1.02
N ILE A 214 -0.04 29.66 2.17
CA ILE A 214 0.70 30.58 3.05
C ILE A 214 2.03 30.99 2.40
N ALA A 215 2.73 30.07 1.76
CA ALA A 215 3.99 30.36 1.07
C ALA A 215 3.79 31.29 -0.15
N GLU A 216 2.67 31.17 -0.82
CA GLU A 216 2.26 32.02 -1.96
C GLU A 216 1.63 33.35 -1.51
N GLY A 217 1.43 33.57 -0.21
CA GLY A 217 0.81 34.77 0.33
C GLY A 217 -0.72 34.84 0.17
N VAL A 218 -1.36 33.76 -0.27
CA VAL A 218 -2.82 33.65 -0.40
C VAL A 218 -3.49 33.63 0.98
N LEU A 219 -2.85 32.96 1.93
CA LEU A 219 -3.28 32.94 3.33
C LEU A 219 -2.22 33.57 4.21
N ARG A 220 -2.67 34.35 5.21
CA ARG A 220 -1.78 34.93 6.22
C ARG A 220 -1.55 34.00 7.40
N GLU A 221 -2.53 33.18 7.73
CA GLU A 221 -2.54 32.30 8.89
C GLU A 221 -3.09 30.92 8.53
N PRO A 222 -2.76 29.87 9.31
CA PRO A 222 -3.32 28.53 9.13
C PRO A 222 -4.85 28.51 9.26
N LEU A 223 -5.48 27.66 8.47
CA LEU A 223 -6.93 27.50 8.44
C LEU A 223 -7.47 26.96 9.77
N THR A 224 -8.57 27.52 10.24
CA THR A 224 -9.34 26.94 11.35
C THR A 224 -10.03 25.64 10.90
N ASP A 225 -10.43 24.81 11.88
CA ASP A 225 -11.20 23.57 11.57
C ASP A 225 -12.54 23.90 10.87
N GLN A 226 -13.10 25.07 11.11
CA GLN A 226 -14.30 25.58 10.42
C GLN A 226 -13.99 25.95 8.97
N ALA A 227 -12.91 26.67 8.73
CA ALA A 227 -12.50 27.06 7.38
C ALA A 227 -12.14 25.82 6.51
N ILE A 228 -11.52 24.79 7.13
CA ILE A 228 -11.26 23.53 6.45
C ILE A 228 -12.58 22.85 6.04
N ALA A 229 -13.59 22.82 6.94
CA ALA A 229 -14.90 22.26 6.62
C ALA A 229 -15.59 22.97 5.46
N GLU A 230 -15.52 24.31 5.43
CA GLU A 230 -16.09 25.13 4.36
C GLU A 230 -15.40 24.91 3.00
N ILE A 231 -14.06 24.77 3.00
CA ILE A 231 -13.29 24.45 1.78
C ILE A 231 -13.69 23.06 1.26
N LEU A 232 -13.81 22.07 2.15
CA LEU A 232 -14.20 20.70 1.77
C LEU A 232 -15.60 20.66 1.18
N GLU A 233 -16.55 21.41 1.72
CA GLU A 233 -17.90 21.52 1.17
C GLU A 233 -17.88 22.20 -0.20
N ARG A 234 -17.20 23.32 -0.33
CA ARG A 234 -17.16 24.11 -1.56
C ARG A 234 -16.41 23.43 -2.70
N GLU A 235 -15.23 22.85 -2.42
CA GLU A 235 -14.35 22.31 -3.46
C GLU A 235 -14.58 20.83 -3.75
N ASN A 236 -15.03 20.06 -2.75
CA ASN A 236 -15.15 18.62 -2.84
C ASN A 236 -16.58 18.09 -2.60
N GLY A 237 -17.54 18.97 -2.25
CA GLY A 237 -18.90 18.57 -1.91
C GLY A 237 -19.02 17.77 -0.61
N ILE A 238 -17.98 17.77 0.22
CA ILE A 238 -17.90 16.97 1.46
C ILE A 238 -18.35 17.82 2.64
N ARG A 239 -19.53 17.53 3.17
CA ARG A 239 -20.09 18.22 4.35
C ARG A 239 -19.58 17.60 5.63
N LEU A 240 -18.72 18.31 6.33
CA LEU A 240 -18.23 17.93 7.66
C LEU A 240 -18.51 19.03 8.67
N LEU A 241 -18.85 18.63 9.89
CA LEU A 241 -18.94 19.58 10.99
C LEU A 241 -17.53 19.94 11.48
N ARG A 242 -17.33 21.17 11.97
CA ARG A 242 -16.08 21.62 12.59
C ARG A 242 -15.51 20.58 13.59
N ARG A 243 -16.36 20.02 14.46
CA ARG A 243 -15.94 19.01 15.44
C ARG A 243 -15.42 17.75 14.77
N THR A 244 -16.00 17.35 13.66
CA THR A 244 -15.54 16.18 12.90
C THR A 244 -14.16 16.44 12.30
N VAL A 245 -13.93 17.63 11.73
CA VAL A 245 -12.60 18.04 11.21
C VAL A 245 -11.58 18.06 12.35
N ALA A 246 -11.91 18.63 13.52
CA ALA A 246 -11.03 18.63 14.69
C ALA A 246 -10.64 17.20 15.13
N ASN A 247 -11.61 16.28 15.18
CA ASN A 247 -11.37 14.89 15.54
C ASN A 247 -10.49 14.17 14.50
N ILE A 248 -10.73 14.40 13.19
CA ILE A 248 -9.90 13.84 12.13
C ILE A 248 -8.47 14.37 12.22
N ARG A 249 -8.32 15.68 12.40
CA ARG A 249 -7.01 16.30 12.56
C ARG A 249 -6.25 15.72 13.75
N HIS A 250 -6.94 15.54 14.89
CA HIS A 250 -6.37 14.91 16.08
C HIS A 250 -5.93 13.45 15.80
N ASP A 251 -6.77 12.65 15.12
CA ASP A 251 -6.40 11.27 14.73
C ASP A 251 -5.16 11.23 13.81
N LEU A 252 -5.00 12.25 12.96
CA LEU A 252 -3.83 12.41 12.09
C LEU A 252 -2.62 13.00 12.82
N ALA A 253 -2.71 13.26 14.13
CA ALA A 253 -1.68 13.93 14.93
C ALA A 253 -1.27 15.31 14.35
N ILE A 254 -2.22 16.01 13.70
CA ILE A 254 -2.00 17.37 13.16
C ILE A 254 -2.41 18.40 14.21
N PRO A 255 -1.55 19.37 14.58
CA PRO A 255 -1.85 20.41 15.56
C PRO A 255 -2.99 21.34 15.13
N ASP A 256 -3.61 22.03 16.07
CA ASP A 256 -4.61 23.07 15.78
C ASP A 256 -3.99 24.28 15.03
N CYS A 257 -4.85 25.18 14.54
CA CYS A 257 -4.40 26.34 13.76
C CYS A 257 -3.45 27.25 14.55
N ARG A 258 -3.64 27.41 15.87
CA ARG A 258 -2.75 28.23 16.72
C ARG A 258 -1.36 27.61 16.82
N SER A 259 -1.30 26.31 17.10
CA SER A 259 -0.02 25.57 17.16
C SER A 259 0.65 25.46 15.80
N ARG A 260 -0.11 25.44 14.70
CA ARG A 260 0.47 25.49 13.34
C ARG A 260 0.99 26.87 12.96
N SER A 261 0.49 27.95 13.55
CA SER A 261 1.02 29.32 13.35
C SER A 261 2.38 29.52 14.04
N HIS A 262 2.60 28.85 15.18
CA HIS A 262 3.88 28.84 15.89
C HIS A 262 4.85 27.84 15.26
N ARG A 263 5.31 28.08 14.04
CA ARG A 263 6.21 27.16 13.33
C ARG A 263 7.60 27.19 13.92
N VAL A 264 7.96 26.11 14.57
CA VAL A 264 9.36 25.77 14.73
C VAL A 264 9.88 25.31 13.37
N ASN A 265 10.73 26.13 12.71
CA ASN A 265 11.39 25.71 11.48
C ASN A 265 12.30 24.52 11.80
N TYR A 266 12.40 23.56 10.88
CA TYR A 266 13.27 22.37 11.04
C TYR A 266 14.72 22.75 11.41
N LEU A 267 15.24 23.86 10.87
CA LEU A 267 16.57 24.37 11.24
C LEU A 267 16.65 24.73 12.73
N ALA A 268 15.66 25.39 13.29
CA ALA A 268 15.59 25.71 14.71
C ALA A 268 15.41 24.44 15.57
N ALA A 269 14.59 23.49 15.13
CA ALA A 269 14.42 22.20 15.83
C ALA A 269 15.70 21.38 15.90
N THR A 270 16.66 21.63 15.01
CA THR A 270 17.93 20.92 14.92
C THR A 270 19.13 21.72 15.43
N GLU A 271 18.94 22.87 16.09
CA GLU A 271 20.03 23.67 16.67
C GLU A 271 20.91 22.89 17.65
N GLY A 272 20.34 22.00 18.43
CA GLY A 272 21.08 21.15 19.38
C GLY A 272 21.80 19.94 18.77
N PHE A 273 21.88 19.85 17.44
CA PHE A 273 22.60 18.75 16.78
C PHE A 273 24.11 19.03 16.72
N SER A 274 24.90 17.94 16.68
CA SER A 274 26.34 18.04 16.43
C SER A 274 26.67 18.76 15.12
N ALA A 275 27.91 19.14 14.92
CA ALA A 275 28.40 19.55 13.61
C ALA A 275 28.17 18.43 12.58
N LEU A 276 27.93 18.82 11.33
CA LEU A 276 27.79 17.89 10.22
C LEU A 276 29.12 17.21 9.90
N MET A 277 29.20 15.90 10.01
CA MET A 277 30.42 15.13 9.81
C MET A 277 30.25 14.07 8.70
N PRO A 278 31.32 13.59 8.05
CA PRO A 278 31.26 12.49 7.10
C PRO A 278 30.70 11.22 7.74
N LEU A 279 29.82 10.51 7.05
CA LEU A 279 29.31 9.22 7.51
C LEU A 279 30.28 8.12 7.07
N THR A 280 31.37 7.95 7.82
CA THR A 280 32.42 6.94 7.57
C THR A 280 32.69 6.09 8.81
N PRO A 281 33.19 4.85 8.65
CA PRO A 281 33.52 4.00 9.80
C PRO A 281 34.51 4.65 10.80
N GLN A 282 35.47 5.43 10.29
CA GLN A 282 36.44 6.13 11.10
C GLN A 282 35.80 7.25 11.92
N ALA A 283 34.99 8.12 11.27
CA ALA A 283 34.29 9.21 11.95
C ALA A 283 33.31 8.67 13.01
N LEU A 284 32.61 7.58 12.73
CA LEU A 284 31.70 6.96 13.70
C LEU A 284 32.43 6.47 14.95
N ARG A 285 33.61 5.87 14.81
CA ARG A 285 34.39 5.38 15.98
C ARG A 285 34.90 6.51 16.87
N ILE A 286 35.31 7.61 16.23
CA ILE A 286 35.96 8.72 16.94
C ILE A 286 34.94 9.68 17.55
N VAL A 287 33.89 10.02 16.82
CA VAL A 287 33.01 11.15 17.16
C VAL A 287 31.65 10.70 17.73
N VAL A 288 31.08 9.59 17.23
CA VAL A 288 29.74 9.17 17.65
C VAL A 288 29.80 8.29 18.89
N PRO A 289 29.22 8.69 20.04
CA PRO A 289 29.20 7.86 21.23
C PRO A 289 28.20 6.69 21.08
N ALA A 290 28.44 5.62 21.84
CA ALA A 290 27.50 4.51 21.99
C ALA A 290 26.42 4.88 23.01
N HIS A 291 25.62 5.90 22.69
CA HIS A 291 24.56 6.47 23.51
C HIS A 291 23.27 6.63 22.75
N PRO A 292 22.11 6.69 23.46
CA PRO A 292 20.84 6.95 22.83
C PRO A 292 20.76 8.36 22.22
N GLY A 293 19.98 8.49 21.14
CA GLY A 293 19.76 9.79 20.52
C GLY A 293 19.03 9.73 19.21
N VAL A 294 18.96 10.89 18.56
CA VAL A 294 18.39 11.11 17.24
C VAL A 294 19.46 11.58 16.27
N TYR A 295 19.28 11.29 15.00
CA TYR A 295 20.23 11.65 13.95
C TYR A 295 19.52 11.95 12.64
N GLU A 296 20.17 12.74 11.78
CA GLU A 296 19.80 12.90 10.38
C GLU A 296 20.97 12.53 9.48
N ILE A 297 20.64 11.90 8.35
CA ILE A 297 21.60 11.61 7.28
C ILE A 297 21.29 12.50 6.10
N ARG A 298 22.33 13.10 5.55
CA ARG A 298 22.28 13.93 4.35
C ARG A 298 23.12 13.27 3.26
N ALA A 299 22.58 13.25 2.04
CA ALA A 299 23.29 12.76 0.87
C ALA A 299 23.30 13.79 -0.25
N ALA A 300 24.32 13.72 -1.10
CA ALA A 300 24.35 14.48 -2.34
C ALA A 300 23.29 13.91 -3.32
N PHE A 301 22.60 14.78 -4.01
CA PHE A 301 21.72 14.34 -5.10
C PHE A 301 22.59 14.20 -6.36
N ALA A 302 22.81 12.98 -6.81
CA ALA A 302 23.41 12.74 -8.13
C ALA A 302 22.39 13.20 -9.19
N SER A 303 22.69 14.33 -9.86
CA SER A 303 21.90 14.89 -10.96
C SER A 303 21.97 14.04 -12.22
N GLY A 304 21.86 12.70 -12.13
CA GLY A 304 22.21 11.85 -13.25
C GLY A 304 21.60 10.45 -13.34
N LEU A 305 20.67 10.05 -12.48
CA LEU A 305 19.96 8.78 -12.72
C LEU A 305 18.55 9.10 -13.23
N GLY A 306 18.46 8.91 -14.55
CA GLY A 306 17.42 9.33 -15.45
C GLY A 306 15.99 8.91 -15.13
N GLY A 307 15.08 9.67 -15.71
CA GLY A 307 13.71 9.30 -15.94
C GLY A 307 12.71 10.13 -15.12
N GLU A 308 12.09 11.02 -15.85
CA GLU A 308 10.94 11.86 -15.50
C GLU A 308 11.25 13.07 -14.61
N LYS A 309 11.13 14.22 -15.24
CA LYS A 309 11.04 15.53 -14.61
C LYS A 309 9.77 15.57 -13.77
N GLU A 310 9.85 15.07 -12.55
CA GLU A 310 8.90 15.49 -11.54
C GLU A 310 9.25 16.92 -11.18
N ASP A 311 8.38 17.80 -11.60
CA ASP A 311 8.39 19.24 -11.32
C ASP A 311 8.14 19.46 -9.81
N TRP A 312 9.18 19.22 -9.03
CA TRP A 312 9.22 19.62 -7.63
C TRP A 312 9.53 21.10 -7.61
N SER A 313 8.50 21.91 -7.48
CA SER A 313 8.65 23.37 -7.28
C SER A 313 9.53 23.66 -6.05
N GLN A 314 10.83 23.74 -6.32
CA GLN A 314 11.94 23.79 -5.35
C GLN A 314 12.23 25.22 -4.92
N LYS A 315 11.30 25.96 -4.36
CA LYS A 315 11.61 27.35 -3.96
C LYS A 315 11.95 27.54 -2.48
N SER A 316 12.08 26.50 -1.65
CA SER A 316 12.30 26.71 -0.20
C SER A 316 13.31 25.80 0.50
N VAL A 317 14.09 25.00 -0.22
CA VAL A 317 15.19 24.25 0.42
C VAL A 317 16.48 25.03 0.24
N PRO A 318 17.22 25.35 1.33
CA PRO A 318 18.52 26.00 1.20
C PRO A 318 19.40 25.20 0.25
N ALA A 319 19.89 25.85 -0.81
CA ALA A 319 20.74 25.27 -1.82
C ALA A 319 22.10 24.89 -1.21
N GLY A 320 22.15 23.67 -0.61
CA GLY A 320 23.38 23.03 -0.18
C GLY A 320 23.55 21.73 -0.93
N PRO A 321 24.75 21.26 -1.21
CA PRO A 321 25.00 20.04 -1.98
C PRO A 321 24.46 18.77 -1.30
N HIS A 322 24.02 18.84 -0.05
CA HIS A 322 23.54 17.70 0.74
C HIS A 322 22.15 17.95 1.31
N ARG A 323 21.20 17.13 0.95
CA ARG A 323 19.81 17.15 1.46
C ARG A 323 19.61 16.11 2.55
N VAL A 324 18.73 16.39 3.50
CA VAL A 324 18.29 15.39 4.50
C VAL A 324 17.51 14.30 3.78
N VAL A 325 18.07 13.10 3.76
CA VAL A 325 17.45 11.92 3.15
C VAL A 325 16.84 10.98 4.17
N TYR A 326 17.27 11.05 5.43
CA TYR A 326 16.78 10.19 6.49
C TYR A 326 16.87 10.86 7.87
N ILE A 327 15.84 10.67 8.68
CA ILE A 327 15.78 11.01 10.11
C ILE A 327 15.52 9.71 10.86
N GLY A 328 16.26 9.47 11.93
CA GLY A 328 16.13 8.26 12.73
C GLY A 328 16.56 8.44 14.18
N SER A 329 16.29 7.42 15.00
CA SER A 329 16.73 7.35 16.38
C SER A 329 17.30 5.98 16.72
N ALA A 330 18.06 5.89 17.78
CA ALA A 330 18.59 4.62 18.29
C ALA A 330 18.93 4.71 19.78
N GLY A 331 18.87 3.57 20.46
CA GLY A 331 19.42 3.41 21.80
C GLY A 331 20.95 3.36 21.82
N ASP A 332 21.58 3.08 20.68
CA ASP A 332 23.02 3.17 20.42
C ASP A 332 23.23 3.74 19.03
N LEU A 333 23.58 5.04 18.98
CA LEU A 333 23.78 5.77 17.73
C LEU A 333 24.94 5.19 16.90
N ARG A 334 26.06 4.83 17.55
CA ARG A 334 27.25 4.29 16.87
C ARG A 334 26.93 2.98 16.16
N LYS A 335 26.28 2.07 16.87
CA LYS A 335 25.85 0.78 16.30
C LYS A 335 24.90 0.98 15.13
N ARG A 336 23.85 1.77 15.32
CA ARG A 336 22.79 1.99 14.30
C ARG A 336 23.33 2.65 13.03
N LEU A 337 24.17 3.67 13.16
CA LEU A 337 24.82 4.31 12.01
C LEU A 337 25.80 3.36 11.31
N GLY A 338 26.47 2.50 12.07
CA GLY A 338 27.29 1.42 11.52
C GLY A 338 26.48 0.40 10.74
N ASP A 339 25.26 0.06 11.19
CA ASP A 339 24.37 -0.85 10.46
C ASP A 339 23.90 -0.25 9.12
N HIS A 340 23.65 1.06 9.08
CA HIS A 340 23.38 1.74 7.82
C HIS A 340 24.56 1.67 6.85
N LEU A 341 25.77 1.94 7.31
CA LEU A 341 26.97 1.88 6.47
C LEU A 341 27.27 0.47 5.92
N ARG A 342 26.98 -0.57 6.70
CA ARG A 342 27.17 -1.96 6.26
C ARG A 342 26.06 -2.49 5.39
N GLY A 343 24.96 -1.73 5.21
CA GLY A 343 23.77 -2.21 4.51
C GLY A 343 22.98 -3.27 5.26
N SER A 344 23.31 -3.50 6.56
CA SER A 344 22.60 -4.46 7.40
C SER A 344 21.31 -3.89 8.03
N SER A 345 21.00 -2.63 7.76
CA SER A 345 19.70 -2.06 8.09
C SER A 345 18.68 -2.43 7.03
N ASP A 346 17.39 -2.62 7.42
CA ASP A 346 16.30 -2.97 6.50
C ASP A 346 15.93 -1.86 5.50
N ASN A 347 16.78 -0.86 5.32
CA ASN A 347 16.55 0.28 4.45
C ASN A 347 17.51 0.30 3.25
N ALA A 348 17.20 -0.54 2.25
CA ALA A 348 17.99 -0.63 1.03
C ALA A 348 18.03 0.68 0.22
N LEU A 349 16.98 1.53 0.33
CA LEU A 349 16.95 2.82 -0.34
C LEU A 349 17.98 3.77 0.28
N LEU A 350 18.05 3.84 1.61
CA LEU A 350 19.06 4.63 2.33
C LEU A 350 20.47 4.14 1.97
N TYR A 351 20.68 2.83 1.95
CA TYR A 351 21.99 2.25 1.62
C TYR A 351 22.49 2.70 0.24
N ARG A 352 21.61 2.75 -0.77
CA ARG A 352 21.97 3.25 -2.11
C ARG A 352 22.42 4.70 -2.11
N HIS A 353 21.86 5.54 -1.24
CA HIS A 353 22.20 6.95 -1.13
C HIS A 353 23.46 7.23 -0.30
N ILE A 354 23.94 6.27 0.48
CA ILE A 354 25.14 6.44 1.31
C ILE A 354 26.33 5.62 0.82
N ALA A 355 26.12 4.69 -0.11
CA ALA A 355 27.15 3.76 -0.60
C ALA A 355 28.29 4.46 -1.36
N ASP A 356 28.06 5.65 -1.92
CA ASP A 356 29.07 6.45 -2.62
C ASP A 356 30.06 7.14 -1.69
N GLY A 357 29.89 7.05 -0.36
CA GLY A 357 30.75 7.64 0.65
C GLY A 357 30.63 9.17 0.81
N THR A 358 29.74 9.83 0.07
CA THR A 358 29.55 11.29 0.15
C THR A 358 28.60 11.70 1.28
N ALA A 359 27.87 10.75 1.86
CA ALA A 359 26.88 11.02 2.88
C ALA A 359 27.50 11.65 4.15
N ARG A 360 26.71 12.50 4.77
CA ARG A 360 27.05 13.17 6.03
C ARG A 360 25.99 12.90 7.07
N VAL A 361 26.38 12.97 8.35
CA VAL A 361 25.49 12.75 9.48
C VAL A 361 25.70 13.83 10.54
N ARG A 362 24.65 14.19 11.24
CA ARG A 362 24.70 14.89 12.53
C ARG A 362 23.69 14.27 13.48
N PHE A 363 23.91 14.40 14.76
CA PHE A 363 23.13 13.74 15.79
C PHE A 363 22.96 14.62 17.02
N ARG A 364 21.99 14.28 17.87
CA ARG A 364 21.79 14.84 19.21
C ARG A 364 21.61 13.69 20.19
N LEU A 365 22.36 13.73 21.31
CA LEU A 365 22.24 12.77 22.39
C LEU A 365 20.98 13.04 23.20
N ILE A 366 20.21 11.99 23.49
CA ILE A 366 18.97 12.06 24.25
C ILE A 366 18.90 10.79 25.09
N SER A 367 18.98 10.94 26.41
CA SER A 367 19.02 9.81 27.34
C SER A 367 17.69 9.04 27.33
N ASP A 368 16.55 9.76 27.30
CA ASP A 368 15.21 9.20 27.32
C ASP A 368 14.30 9.84 26.28
N GLY A 369 13.32 9.09 25.80
CA GLY A 369 12.31 9.62 24.90
C GLY A 369 12.77 9.89 23.47
N TRP A 370 13.94 9.38 23.03
CA TRP A 370 14.51 9.61 21.69
C TRP A 370 13.55 9.25 20.54
N ARG A 371 12.67 8.24 20.72
CA ARG A 371 11.65 7.87 19.73
C ARG A 371 10.58 8.95 19.57
N TRP A 372 10.20 9.60 20.66
CA TRP A 372 9.30 10.74 20.64
C TRP A 372 9.93 11.93 19.92
N VAL A 373 11.21 12.20 20.22
CA VAL A 373 11.95 13.28 19.55
C VAL A 373 12.14 13.01 18.06
N GLU A 374 12.38 11.75 17.66
CA GLU A 374 12.41 11.37 16.23
C GLU A 374 11.09 11.68 15.53
N ARG A 375 9.97 11.30 16.14
CA ARG A 375 8.62 11.59 15.59
C ARG A 375 8.39 13.09 15.45
N GLU A 376 8.79 13.83 16.46
CA GLU A 376 8.65 15.29 16.45
C GLU A 376 9.53 15.94 15.38
N LEU A 377 10.78 15.53 15.24
CA LEU A 377 11.69 15.99 14.17
C LEU A 377 11.16 15.63 12.78
N TYR A 378 10.65 14.42 12.63
CA TYR A 378 10.02 13.98 11.37
C TYR A 378 8.80 14.83 11.05
N ARG A 379 7.93 15.08 12.04
CA ARG A 379 6.76 15.95 11.92
C ARG A 379 7.16 17.38 11.50
N VAL A 380 8.12 17.99 12.20
CA VAL A 380 8.62 19.34 11.92
C VAL A 380 9.28 19.40 10.53
N PHE A 381 10.01 18.35 10.14
CA PHE A 381 10.58 18.25 8.80
C PHE A 381 9.47 18.26 7.74
N PHE A 382 8.48 17.38 7.93
CA PHE A 382 7.34 17.30 7.02
C PHE A 382 6.54 18.61 6.96
N GLU A 383 6.34 19.28 8.09
CA GLU A 383 5.69 20.58 8.16
C GLU A 383 6.49 21.68 7.49
N THR A 384 7.82 21.62 7.57
CA THR A 384 8.71 22.64 6.96
C THR A 384 8.82 22.47 5.46
N PHE A 385 8.95 21.25 4.97
CA PHE A 385 9.30 20.96 3.56
C PHE A 385 8.14 20.35 2.75
N GLY A 386 7.01 20.04 3.36
CA GLY A 386 5.82 19.48 2.69
C GLY A 386 5.93 18.00 2.27
N THR A 387 7.11 17.40 2.40
CA THR A 387 7.38 16.01 2.03
C THR A 387 8.21 15.32 3.11
N PRO A 388 8.07 14.00 3.32
CA PRO A 388 8.94 13.27 4.23
C PRO A 388 10.37 13.20 3.68
N PRO A 389 11.37 12.89 4.54
CA PRO A 389 12.70 12.57 4.05
C PRO A 389 12.64 11.35 3.12
N LEU A 390 13.39 11.39 2.03
CA LEU A 390 13.29 10.43 0.90
C LEU A 390 13.37 8.96 1.30
N CYS A 391 14.21 8.66 2.29
CA CYS A 391 14.48 7.28 2.73
C CYS A 391 13.68 6.86 3.97
N ASN A 392 12.81 7.71 4.53
CA ASN A 392 11.88 7.30 5.58
C ASN A 392 10.65 6.65 4.94
N ARG A 393 10.56 5.32 5.05
CA ARG A 393 9.47 4.53 4.42
C ARG A 393 8.13 4.68 5.13
N MET A 394 8.15 4.98 6.41
CA MET A 394 6.98 5.14 7.27
C MET A 394 7.22 6.33 8.20
N SER A 395 6.13 6.96 8.64
CA SER A 395 6.17 7.85 9.80
C SER A 395 6.63 7.04 11.01
N PRO A 396 7.60 7.51 11.79
CA PRO A 396 8.08 6.83 12.98
C PRO A 396 7.01 6.71 14.07
#